data_66842c9fe3fc9a75795dae1301baebb9
#
_entry.id   66842c9fe3fc9a75795dae1301baebb9
#
_cell.length_a   1.000
_cell.length_b   1.000
_cell.length_c   1.000
_cell.angle_alpha   90.00
_cell.angle_beta   90.00
_cell.angle_gamma   90.00
#
_symmetry.space_group_name_H-M   'P 1'
#
loop_
_entity.id
_entity.type
_entity.pdbx_description
1 polymer ?
#
loop_
_entity_poly.entity_id
_entity_poly.type
_entity_poly.pdbx_seq_one_letter_code
_entity_poly.pdbx_strand_id
1 'polypeptide(L)'
;KSVINFLFQINLTVPHLVGAIGILYLFSQSGSFARLAAEWGMIVRPAEFPELVFDPYAIGIILQYVWKEIPFIGVIVLANMQSLGEDYESVARSLGANRWQAFRYVLLPLIFPGVLSASVIVFAFTFGAYEIPAILGANYPAALPVLAYRKYTDVDLAARPEAMAMAIVIAILSAVMIFYYLRYTRKKIRG
;
A
#
# COMPACT_ATOMS: atom_id res chain seq x y z
N LYS A 1 -22.31 -3.40 -10.05
CA LYS A 1 -21.60 -2.11 -9.72
C LYS A 1 -21.73 -1.77 -8.22
N SER A 2 -22.89 -1.92 -7.59
CA SER A 2 -23.14 -1.54 -6.18
C SER A 2 -22.31 -2.36 -5.17
N VAL A 3 -22.18 -3.67 -5.35
CA VAL A 3 -21.46 -4.57 -4.41
C VAL A 3 -19.97 -4.29 -4.41
N ILE A 4 -19.34 -4.09 -5.57
CA ILE A 4 -17.91 -3.78 -5.67
C ILE A 4 -17.60 -2.44 -5.00
N ASN A 5 -18.40 -1.42 -5.27
CA ASN A 5 -18.25 -0.12 -4.61
C ASN A 5 -18.39 -0.23 -3.09
N PHE A 6 -19.34 -1.03 -2.61
CA PHE A 6 -19.53 -1.28 -1.18
C PHE A 6 -18.30 -1.97 -0.56
N LEU A 7 -17.74 -3.00 -1.22
CA LEU A 7 -16.56 -3.71 -0.74
C LEU A 7 -15.33 -2.79 -0.68
N PHE A 8 -15.14 -1.89 -1.64
CA PHE A 8 -14.08 -0.89 -1.58
C PHE A 8 -14.31 0.11 -0.44
N GLN A 9 -15.53 0.59 -0.27
CA GLN A 9 -15.85 1.58 0.76
C GLN A 9 -15.74 1.01 2.18
N ILE A 10 -16.17 -0.23 2.43
CA ILE A 10 -16.08 -0.85 3.75
C ILE A 10 -14.62 -0.99 4.21
N ASN A 11 -13.71 -1.31 3.29
CA ASN A 11 -12.30 -1.39 3.61
C ASN A 11 -11.73 -0.02 4.04
N LEU A 12 -12.17 1.07 3.41
CA LEU A 12 -11.70 2.42 3.72
C LEU A 12 -12.08 2.87 5.13
N THR A 13 -13.19 2.36 5.68
CA THR A 13 -13.63 2.70 7.05
C THR A 13 -12.81 2.04 8.14
N VAL A 14 -12.09 0.94 7.82
CA VAL A 14 -11.24 0.25 8.79
C VAL A 14 -9.97 1.07 9.03
N PRO A 15 -9.62 1.46 10.28
CA PRO A 15 -8.35 2.13 10.55
C PRO A 15 -7.15 1.26 10.16
N HIS A 16 -6.07 1.89 9.68
CA HIS A 16 -4.84 1.17 9.29
C HIS A 16 -4.29 0.28 10.41
N LEU A 17 -4.30 0.80 11.63
CA LEU A 17 -3.85 0.07 12.82
C LEU A 17 -4.66 -1.21 13.06
N VAL A 18 -5.98 -1.14 12.93
CA VAL A 18 -6.89 -2.30 13.08
C VAL A 18 -6.61 -3.34 12.00
N GLY A 19 -6.39 -2.89 10.76
CA GLY A 19 -5.99 -3.77 9.67
C GLY A 19 -4.66 -4.48 9.94
N ALA A 20 -3.65 -3.76 10.44
CA ALA A 20 -2.35 -4.33 10.80
C ALA A 20 -2.47 -5.39 11.90
N ILE A 21 -3.27 -5.12 12.94
CA ILE A 21 -3.56 -6.10 13.99
C ILE A 21 -4.28 -7.32 13.40
N GLY A 22 -5.22 -7.11 12.46
CA GLY A 22 -5.87 -8.20 11.74
C GLY A 22 -4.89 -9.07 10.97
N ILE A 23 -3.96 -8.46 10.19
CA ILE A 23 -2.89 -9.17 9.48
C ILE A 23 -2.00 -9.95 10.47
N LEU A 24 -1.63 -9.33 11.60
CA LEU A 24 -0.84 -9.99 12.65
C LEU A 24 -1.53 -11.26 13.16
N TYR A 25 -2.80 -11.18 13.53
CA TYR A 25 -3.54 -12.33 14.06
C TYR A 25 -3.86 -13.41 13.02
N LEU A 26 -3.98 -13.03 11.75
CA LEU A 26 -4.24 -14.01 10.69
C LEU A 26 -2.97 -14.72 10.23
N PHE A 27 -1.88 -13.98 10.00
CA PHE A 27 -0.71 -14.45 9.25
C PHE A 27 0.56 -14.69 10.10
N SER A 28 0.54 -14.41 11.41
CA SER A 28 1.66 -14.80 12.26
C SER A 28 1.80 -16.32 12.36
N GLN A 29 2.98 -16.83 12.72
CA GLN A 29 3.25 -18.26 12.89
C GLN A 29 2.38 -18.95 13.95
N SER A 30 1.78 -18.18 14.87
CA SER A 30 0.78 -18.64 15.82
C SER A 30 -0.63 -18.12 15.51
N GLY A 31 -0.82 -17.52 14.33
CA GLY A 31 -2.05 -16.91 13.89
C GLY A 31 -3.12 -17.93 13.44
N SER A 32 -4.27 -17.40 12.99
CA SER A 32 -5.41 -18.22 12.64
C SER A 32 -5.13 -19.17 11.47
N PHE A 33 -4.38 -18.70 10.45
CA PHE A 33 -4.04 -19.58 9.32
C PHE A 33 -3.03 -20.65 9.69
N ALA A 34 -2.08 -20.38 10.58
CA ALA A 34 -1.16 -21.41 11.09
C ALA A 34 -1.91 -22.48 11.90
N ARG A 35 -2.87 -22.07 12.73
CA ARG A 35 -3.72 -23.01 13.48
C ARG A 35 -4.57 -23.90 12.57
N LEU A 36 -5.18 -23.30 11.54
CA LEU A 36 -5.95 -24.05 10.55
C LEU A 36 -5.08 -25.05 9.78
N ALA A 37 -3.85 -24.64 9.40
CA ALA A 37 -2.88 -25.54 8.77
C ALA A 37 -2.48 -26.71 9.68
N ALA A 38 -2.34 -26.46 10.98
CA ALA A 38 -2.07 -27.51 11.97
C ALA A 38 -3.26 -28.48 12.12
N GLU A 39 -4.49 -27.96 12.15
CA GLU A 39 -5.70 -28.81 12.20
C GLU A 39 -5.83 -29.73 10.96
N TRP A 40 -5.38 -29.26 9.80
CA TRP A 40 -5.35 -30.06 8.58
C TRP A 40 -4.13 -30.97 8.46
N GLY A 41 -3.26 -30.99 9.48
CA GLY A 41 -2.06 -31.83 9.51
C GLY A 41 -0.95 -31.37 8.55
N MET A 42 -1.02 -30.14 8.03
CA MET A 42 0.00 -29.59 7.13
C MET A 42 1.26 -29.15 7.87
N ILE A 43 1.15 -28.79 9.14
CA ILE A 43 2.26 -28.39 10.01
C ILE A 43 2.05 -29.01 11.40
N VAL A 44 3.15 -29.30 12.09
CA VAL A 44 3.15 -29.82 13.47
C VAL A 44 3.54 -28.71 14.46
N ARG A 45 4.43 -27.84 14.07
CA ARG A 45 4.96 -26.76 14.92
C ARG A 45 4.71 -25.40 14.29
N PRO A 46 4.43 -24.36 15.09
CA PRO A 46 4.24 -23.01 14.58
C PRO A 46 5.38 -22.51 13.67
N ALA A 47 6.63 -22.91 13.95
CA ALA A 47 7.79 -22.51 13.17
C ALA A 47 7.83 -23.10 11.73
N GLU A 48 6.98 -24.07 11.43
CA GLU A 48 6.82 -24.64 10.08
C GLU A 48 5.90 -23.78 9.20
N PHE A 49 5.12 -22.89 9.80
CA PHE A 49 4.35 -21.90 9.04
C PHE A 49 5.25 -20.79 8.52
N PRO A 50 5.06 -20.33 7.27
CA PRO A 50 5.89 -19.27 6.70
C PRO A 50 5.91 -18.00 7.58
N GLU A 51 7.07 -17.38 7.72
CA GLU A 51 7.21 -16.08 8.37
C GLU A 51 6.68 -15.00 7.42
N LEU A 52 5.38 -14.67 7.55
CA LEU A 52 4.72 -13.61 6.78
C LEU A 52 4.63 -12.29 7.55
N VAL A 53 4.89 -12.34 8.86
CA VAL A 53 4.91 -11.20 9.77
C VAL A 53 6.23 -11.25 10.53
N PHE A 54 6.82 -10.10 10.79
CA PHE A 54 8.18 -9.94 11.33
C PHE A 54 9.29 -10.47 10.43
N ASP A 55 8.98 -10.68 9.14
CA ASP A 55 9.90 -11.16 8.14
C ASP A 55 10.85 -10.05 7.61
N PRO A 56 12.07 -10.40 7.16
CA PRO A 56 13.04 -9.42 6.68
C PRO A 56 12.66 -8.80 5.32
N TYR A 57 11.72 -9.38 4.59
CA TYR A 57 11.25 -8.90 3.29
C TYR A 57 10.02 -8.00 3.37
N ALA A 58 9.52 -7.71 4.59
CA ALA A 58 8.36 -6.87 4.84
C ALA A 58 7.06 -7.38 4.20
N ILE A 59 6.88 -8.71 4.08
CA ILE A 59 5.71 -9.32 3.44
C ILE A 59 4.43 -8.90 4.12
N GLY A 60 4.36 -8.96 5.46
CA GLY A 60 3.19 -8.55 6.24
C GLY A 60 2.87 -7.06 6.07
N ILE A 61 3.90 -6.21 6.01
CA ILE A 61 3.74 -4.76 5.75
C ILE A 61 3.16 -4.54 4.35
N ILE A 62 3.74 -5.20 3.33
CA ILE A 62 3.29 -5.10 1.93
C ILE A 62 1.84 -5.58 1.82
N LEU A 63 1.51 -6.72 2.42
CA LEU A 63 0.16 -7.27 2.42
C LEU A 63 -0.86 -6.29 3.00
N GLN A 64 -0.54 -5.66 4.14
CA GLN A 64 -1.36 -4.64 4.77
C GLN A 64 -1.61 -3.45 3.85
N TYR A 65 -0.56 -2.90 3.25
CA TYR A 65 -0.70 -1.74 2.36
C TYR A 65 -1.42 -2.10 1.06
N VAL A 66 -1.13 -3.25 0.45
CA VAL A 66 -1.85 -3.72 -0.74
C VAL A 66 -3.35 -3.87 -0.46
N TRP A 67 -3.69 -4.52 0.65
CA TRP A 67 -5.09 -4.69 1.07
C TRP A 67 -5.80 -3.35 1.30
N LYS A 68 -5.09 -2.37 1.86
CA LYS A 68 -5.66 -1.08 2.25
C LYS A 68 -5.68 -0.07 1.10
N GLU A 69 -4.60 0.03 0.34
CA GLU A 69 -4.40 1.09 -0.63
C GLU A 69 -4.99 0.78 -2.01
N ILE A 70 -5.14 -0.49 -2.39
CA ILE A 70 -5.82 -0.85 -3.64
C ILE A 70 -7.27 -0.33 -3.67
N PRO A 71 -8.11 -0.52 -2.65
CA PRO A 71 -9.44 0.07 -2.62
C PRO A 71 -9.44 1.60 -2.68
N PHE A 72 -8.50 2.26 -2.00
CA PHE A 72 -8.37 3.72 -2.05
C PHE A 72 -8.09 4.22 -3.47
N ILE A 73 -7.09 3.65 -4.14
CA ILE A 73 -6.78 3.97 -5.55
C ILE A 73 -7.98 3.62 -6.43
N GLY A 74 -8.63 2.48 -6.18
CA GLY A 74 -9.81 2.03 -6.92
C GLY A 74 -10.97 3.03 -6.88
N VAL A 75 -11.25 3.61 -5.72
CA VAL A 75 -12.30 4.65 -5.59
C VAL A 75 -11.94 5.91 -6.38
N ILE A 76 -10.68 6.35 -6.35
CA ILE A 76 -10.22 7.51 -7.14
C ILE A 76 -10.35 7.23 -8.64
N VAL A 77 -9.96 6.03 -9.09
CA VAL A 77 -10.11 5.62 -10.50
C VAL A 77 -11.58 5.60 -10.91
N LEU A 78 -12.45 5.03 -10.07
CA LEU A 78 -13.90 5.01 -10.34
C LEU A 78 -14.49 6.42 -10.43
N ALA A 79 -14.10 7.32 -9.53
CA ALA A 79 -14.52 8.71 -9.56
C ALA A 79 -14.06 9.42 -10.85
N ASN A 80 -12.81 9.21 -11.25
CA ASN A 80 -12.30 9.74 -12.52
C ASN A 80 -13.04 9.18 -13.74
N MET A 81 -13.32 7.88 -13.77
CA MET A 81 -14.10 7.28 -14.86
C MET A 81 -15.53 7.85 -14.92
N GLN A 82 -16.15 8.05 -13.78
CA GLN A 82 -17.50 8.66 -13.74
C GLN A 82 -17.50 10.11 -14.23
N SER A 83 -16.45 10.88 -13.95
CA SER A 83 -16.32 12.26 -14.43
C SER A 83 -16.07 12.36 -15.94
N LEU A 84 -15.51 11.34 -16.57
CA LEU A 84 -15.27 11.27 -18.02
C LEU A 84 -16.58 10.99 -18.80
N GLY A 85 -17.61 10.41 -18.16
CA GLY A 85 -18.83 9.97 -18.83
C GLY A 85 -18.75 8.53 -19.37
N GLU A 86 -19.91 7.96 -19.69
CA GLU A 86 -20.01 6.56 -20.16
C GLU A 86 -19.72 6.38 -21.66
N ASP A 87 -19.48 7.47 -22.40
CA ASP A 87 -19.46 7.45 -23.85
C ASP A 87 -18.16 6.91 -24.46
N TYR A 88 -17.04 7.05 -23.78
CA TYR A 88 -15.74 6.67 -24.34
C TYR A 88 -15.61 5.18 -24.69
N GLU A 89 -16.12 4.28 -23.85
CA GLU A 89 -16.12 2.86 -24.16
C GLU A 89 -17.09 2.53 -25.30
N SER A 90 -18.29 3.13 -25.27
CA SER A 90 -19.31 2.90 -26.28
C SER A 90 -18.89 3.43 -27.64
N VAL A 91 -18.28 4.61 -27.70
CA VAL A 91 -17.71 5.18 -28.93
C VAL A 91 -16.58 4.31 -29.48
N ALA A 92 -15.63 3.89 -28.64
CA ALA A 92 -14.56 3.01 -29.09
C ALA A 92 -15.09 1.69 -29.67
N ARG A 93 -16.11 1.12 -29.03
CA ARG A 93 -16.74 -0.13 -29.51
C ARG A 93 -17.54 0.07 -30.79
N SER A 94 -18.18 1.21 -30.99
CA SER A 94 -18.86 1.57 -32.24
C SER A 94 -17.88 1.69 -33.40
N LEU A 95 -16.62 2.05 -33.13
CA LEU A 95 -15.52 2.08 -34.08
C LEU A 95 -14.84 0.71 -34.28
N GLY A 96 -15.41 -0.38 -33.74
CA GLY A 96 -14.94 -1.75 -33.93
C GLY A 96 -13.92 -2.24 -32.89
N ALA A 97 -13.62 -1.45 -31.85
CA ALA A 97 -12.72 -1.90 -30.79
C ALA A 97 -13.40 -2.98 -29.92
N ASN A 98 -12.67 -4.05 -29.59
CA ASN A 98 -13.09 -4.99 -28.56
C ASN A 98 -12.90 -4.38 -27.16
N ARG A 99 -13.45 -5.02 -26.11
CA ARG A 99 -13.38 -4.52 -24.71
C ARG A 99 -11.94 -4.27 -24.25
N TRP A 100 -11.00 -5.15 -24.58
CA TRP A 100 -9.61 -5.00 -24.20
C TRP A 100 -8.93 -3.83 -24.91
N GLN A 101 -9.23 -3.63 -26.21
CA GLN A 101 -8.73 -2.51 -26.98
C GLN A 101 -9.29 -1.17 -26.46
N ALA A 102 -10.61 -1.10 -26.19
CA ALA A 102 -11.22 0.07 -25.59
C ALA A 102 -10.60 0.40 -24.21
N PHE A 103 -10.39 -0.60 -23.37
CA PHE A 103 -9.71 -0.41 -22.09
C PHE A 103 -8.26 0.06 -22.27
N ARG A 104 -7.46 -0.65 -23.06
CA ARG A 104 -6.01 -0.43 -23.17
C ARG A 104 -5.64 0.87 -23.87
N TYR A 105 -6.40 1.24 -24.91
CA TYR A 105 -6.06 2.37 -25.79
C TYR A 105 -6.88 3.62 -25.53
N VAL A 106 -8.02 3.52 -24.86
CA VAL A 106 -8.89 4.67 -24.57
C VAL A 106 -9.01 4.93 -23.08
N LEU A 107 -9.55 3.98 -22.30
CA LEU A 107 -9.83 4.22 -20.88
C LEU A 107 -8.56 4.32 -20.03
N LEU A 108 -7.61 3.41 -20.20
CA LEU A 108 -6.38 3.39 -19.41
C LEU A 108 -5.55 4.68 -19.55
N PRO A 109 -5.31 5.24 -20.74
CA PRO A 109 -4.65 6.55 -20.86
C PRO A 109 -5.41 7.69 -20.17
N LEU A 110 -6.74 7.68 -20.22
CA LEU A 110 -7.57 8.72 -19.62
C LEU A 110 -7.57 8.68 -18.08
N ILE A 111 -7.59 7.48 -17.49
CA ILE A 111 -7.56 7.32 -16.03
C ILE A 111 -6.14 7.37 -15.45
N PHE A 112 -5.13 7.18 -16.27
CA PHE A 112 -3.74 7.05 -15.83
C PHE A 112 -3.23 8.24 -15.01
N PRO A 113 -3.52 9.51 -15.35
CA PRO A 113 -3.13 10.65 -14.52
C PRO A 113 -3.72 10.59 -13.10
N GLY A 114 -4.97 10.13 -12.96
CA GLY A 114 -5.62 9.95 -11.67
C GLY A 114 -4.97 8.82 -10.84
N VAL A 115 -4.68 7.68 -11.49
CA VAL A 115 -3.95 6.57 -10.85
C VAL A 115 -2.58 7.06 -10.35
N LEU A 116 -1.86 7.81 -11.16
CA LEU A 116 -0.56 8.34 -10.79
C LEU A 116 -0.66 9.30 -9.60
N SER A 117 -1.62 10.22 -9.60
CA SER A 117 -1.82 11.16 -8.49
C SER A 117 -2.15 10.42 -7.19
N ALA A 118 -3.04 9.44 -7.23
CA ALA A 118 -3.37 8.60 -6.09
C ALA A 118 -2.14 7.82 -5.58
N SER A 119 -1.36 7.25 -6.49
CA SER A 119 -0.14 6.51 -6.13
C SER A 119 0.92 7.38 -5.45
N VAL A 120 1.05 8.67 -5.83
CA VAL A 120 1.94 9.61 -5.13
C VAL A 120 1.48 9.84 -3.70
N ILE A 121 0.18 10.03 -3.50
CA ILE A 121 -0.38 10.23 -2.16
C ILE A 121 -0.13 9.01 -1.28
N VAL A 122 -0.42 7.81 -1.80
CA VAL A 122 -0.16 6.54 -1.11
C VAL A 122 1.32 6.39 -0.79
N PHE A 123 2.19 6.63 -1.77
CA PHE A 123 3.64 6.55 -1.55
C PHE A 123 4.11 7.53 -0.46
N ALA A 124 3.68 8.80 -0.52
CA ALA A 124 4.07 9.80 0.48
C ALA A 124 3.62 9.42 1.90
N PHE A 125 2.42 8.83 2.01
CA PHE A 125 1.87 8.36 3.27
C PHE A 125 2.62 7.12 3.79
N THR A 126 2.82 6.09 2.96
CA THR A 126 3.37 4.81 3.38
C THR A 126 4.88 4.85 3.64
N PHE A 127 5.63 5.68 2.88
CA PHE A 127 7.08 5.76 2.99
C PHE A 127 7.56 6.29 4.36
N GLY A 128 6.83 7.25 4.93
CA GLY A 128 7.13 7.82 6.25
C GLY A 128 6.37 7.17 7.42
N ALA A 129 5.53 6.17 7.14
CA ALA A 129 4.65 5.58 8.14
C ALA A 129 5.44 4.78 9.20
N TYR A 130 5.08 5.00 10.46
CA TYR A 130 5.64 4.30 11.62
C TYR A 130 4.79 3.09 12.05
N GLU A 131 3.48 3.27 12.12
CA GLU A 131 2.56 2.36 12.82
C GLU A 131 2.57 0.93 12.27
N ILE A 132 2.46 0.79 10.95
CA ILE A 132 2.38 -0.51 10.31
C ILE A 132 3.72 -1.27 10.41
N PRO A 133 4.88 -0.65 10.06
CA PRO A 133 6.17 -1.30 10.26
C PRO A 133 6.50 -1.62 11.73
N ALA A 134 5.99 -0.84 12.67
CA ALA A 134 6.20 -1.11 14.09
C ALA A 134 5.46 -2.36 14.58
N ILE A 135 4.30 -2.69 13.97
CA ILE A 135 3.48 -3.84 14.35
C ILE A 135 3.86 -5.09 13.57
N LEU A 136 4.12 -4.96 12.27
CA LEU A 136 4.27 -6.09 11.36
C LEU A 136 5.72 -6.33 10.91
N GLY A 137 6.60 -5.35 11.07
CA GLY A 137 7.97 -5.41 10.59
C GLY A 137 8.90 -6.21 11.48
N ALA A 138 9.98 -6.71 10.89
CA ALA A 138 11.06 -7.35 11.61
C ALA A 138 11.75 -6.39 12.57
N ASN A 139 12.32 -6.94 13.65
CA ASN A 139 13.17 -6.15 14.54
C ASN A 139 14.50 -5.77 13.87
N TYR A 140 14.98 -6.63 12.96
CA TYR A 140 16.18 -6.41 12.15
C TYR A 140 16.01 -7.14 10.79
N PRO A 141 16.20 -6.44 9.65
CA PRO A 141 16.37 -4.99 9.55
C PRO A 141 15.06 -4.25 9.91
N ALA A 142 15.17 -3.21 10.75
CA ALA A 142 14.00 -2.40 11.11
C ALA A 142 13.79 -1.27 10.11
N ALA A 143 12.53 -0.91 9.87
CA ALA A 143 12.19 0.24 9.05
C ALA A 143 12.72 1.55 9.67
N LEU A 144 13.24 2.44 8.84
CA LEU A 144 13.88 3.68 9.30
C LEU A 144 12.96 4.57 10.17
N PRO A 145 11.65 4.73 9.88
CA PRO A 145 10.72 5.44 10.77
C PRO A 145 10.62 4.81 12.17
N VAL A 146 10.68 3.47 12.24
CA VAL A 146 10.64 2.74 13.52
C VAL A 146 11.91 2.97 14.33
N LEU A 147 13.07 2.93 13.67
CA LEU A 147 14.35 3.25 14.31
C LEU A 147 14.39 4.69 14.81
N ALA A 148 13.97 5.64 13.98
CA ALA A 148 13.91 7.05 14.35
C ALA A 148 13.03 7.26 15.60
N TYR A 149 11.86 6.63 15.65
CA TYR A 149 10.98 6.72 16.80
C TYR A 149 11.59 6.09 18.06
N ARG A 150 12.20 4.89 17.95
CA ARG A 150 12.88 4.20 19.07
C ARG A 150 13.99 5.08 19.64
N LYS A 151 14.81 5.70 18.80
CA LYS A 151 15.89 6.61 19.21
C LYS A 151 15.35 7.91 19.83
N TYR A 152 14.23 8.42 19.35
CA TYR A 152 13.61 9.63 19.91
C TYR A 152 13.03 9.40 21.31
N THR A 153 12.46 8.21 21.54
CA THR A 153 11.84 7.81 22.82
C THR A 153 12.81 7.10 23.78
N ASP A 154 14.09 6.98 23.40
CA ASP A 154 15.11 6.39 24.24
C ASP A 154 15.27 7.15 25.56
N VAL A 155 15.60 6.43 26.63
CA VAL A 155 15.87 7.00 27.94
C VAL A 155 17.13 7.89 27.88
N ASP A 156 18.11 7.50 27.06
CA ASP A 156 19.28 8.33 26.79
C ASP A 156 18.93 9.46 25.80
N LEU A 157 18.83 10.67 26.35
CA LEU A 157 18.56 11.87 25.55
C LEU A 157 19.63 12.15 24.48
N ALA A 158 20.85 11.63 24.65
CA ALA A 158 21.92 11.74 23.65
C ALA A 158 21.60 10.99 22.34
N ALA A 159 20.63 10.08 22.34
CA ALA A 159 20.13 9.40 21.13
C ALA A 159 19.22 10.27 20.24
N ARG A 160 18.66 11.37 20.76
CA ARG A 160 17.73 12.25 20.01
C ARG A 160 18.31 12.87 18.74
N PRO A 161 19.57 13.36 18.70
CA PRO A 161 20.16 13.84 17.46
C PRO A 161 20.20 12.79 16.35
N GLU A 162 20.41 11.51 16.68
CA GLU A 162 20.36 10.42 15.69
C GLU A 162 18.93 10.25 15.12
N ALA A 163 17.91 10.32 15.99
CA ALA A 163 16.51 10.28 15.56
C ALA A 163 16.16 11.43 14.61
N MET A 164 16.62 12.64 14.93
CA MET A 164 16.41 13.82 14.08
C MET A 164 17.13 13.68 12.74
N ALA A 165 18.35 13.16 12.72
CA ALA A 165 19.08 12.89 11.48
C ALA A 165 18.34 11.86 10.61
N MET A 166 17.82 10.78 11.20
CA MET A 166 17.01 9.80 10.48
C MET A 166 15.73 10.42 9.90
N ALA A 167 15.04 11.27 10.66
CA ALA A 167 13.85 11.98 10.18
C ALA A 167 14.16 12.91 8.99
N ILE A 168 15.28 13.63 9.02
CA ILE A 168 15.75 14.45 7.90
C ILE A 168 16.05 13.57 6.68
N VAL A 169 16.73 12.45 6.84
CA VAL A 169 17.00 11.50 5.75
C VAL A 169 15.69 11.00 5.12
N ILE A 170 14.70 10.60 5.93
CA ILE A 170 13.38 10.18 5.44
C ILE A 170 12.73 11.30 4.64
N ALA A 171 12.73 12.53 5.15
CA ALA A 171 12.13 13.70 4.48
C ALA A 171 12.82 14.00 3.14
N ILE A 172 14.15 13.99 3.10
CA ILE A 172 14.93 14.21 1.87
C ILE A 172 14.65 13.12 0.84
N LEU A 173 14.70 11.84 1.24
CA LEU A 173 14.44 10.73 0.34
C LEU A 173 13.00 10.78 -0.21
N SER A 174 12.02 11.06 0.64
CA SER A 174 10.62 11.23 0.22
C SER A 174 10.49 12.36 -0.80
N ALA A 175 11.08 13.53 -0.52
CA ALA A 175 11.02 14.69 -1.41
C ALA A 175 11.68 14.38 -2.77
N VAL A 176 12.86 13.77 -2.76
CA VAL A 176 13.59 13.37 -3.98
C VAL A 176 12.78 12.38 -4.80
N MET A 177 12.23 11.33 -4.17
CA MET A 177 11.44 10.32 -4.88
C MET A 177 10.16 10.93 -5.45
N ILE A 178 9.43 11.76 -4.70
CA ILE A 178 8.24 12.47 -5.18
C ILE A 178 8.60 13.41 -6.35
N PHE A 179 9.71 14.15 -6.24
CA PHE A 179 10.16 15.04 -7.31
C PHE A 179 10.44 14.28 -8.61
N TYR A 180 11.20 13.18 -8.57
CA TYR A 180 11.47 12.35 -9.75
C TYR A 180 10.21 11.73 -10.31
N TYR A 181 9.33 11.23 -9.44
CA TYR A 181 8.06 10.66 -9.86
C TYR A 181 7.19 11.70 -10.59
N LEU A 182 7.01 12.90 -10.02
CA LEU A 182 6.24 13.97 -10.65
C LEU A 182 6.87 14.45 -11.97
N ARG A 183 8.20 14.52 -12.04
CA ARG A 183 8.90 14.88 -13.28
C ARG A 183 8.71 13.85 -14.37
N TYR A 184 8.79 12.56 -14.02
CA TYR A 184 8.56 11.46 -14.97
C TYR A 184 7.12 11.44 -15.51
N THR A 185 6.15 11.61 -14.63
CA THR A 185 4.73 11.57 -14.98
C THR A 185 4.32 12.75 -15.84
N ARG A 186 4.78 13.97 -15.52
CA ARG A 186 4.54 15.17 -16.34
C ARG A 186 5.09 15.02 -17.77
N LYS A 187 6.24 14.38 -17.94
CA LYS A 187 6.82 14.12 -19.26
C LYS A 187 5.95 13.16 -20.10
N LYS A 188 5.35 12.16 -19.46
CA LYS A 188 4.51 11.16 -20.13
C LYS A 188 3.10 11.66 -20.49
N ILE A 189 2.59 12.66 -19.77
CA ILE A 189 1.26 13.25 -20.04
C ILE A 189 1.34 14.31 -21.16
N ARG A 190 2.52 14.92 -21.38
CA ARG A 190 2.73 15.99 -22.38
C ARG A 190 3.25 15.49 -23.74
N GLY A 191 3.71 14.27 -23.84
CA GLY A 191 4.11 13.64 -25.11
C GLY A 191 3.09 12.62 -25.59
#